data_0b58e32a9b58bcda412f290244c55e35
#
_entry.id   0b58e32a9b58bcda412f290244c55e35
#
_cell.length_a   1.000
_cell.length_b   1.000
_cell.length_c   1.000
_cell.angle_alpha   90.00
_cell.angle_beta   90.00
_cell.angle_gamma   90.00
#
_symmetry.space_group_name_H-M   'P 1'
#
loop_
_entity.id
_entity.type
_entity.pdbx_description
1 polymer ?
#
loop_
_entity_poly.entity_id
_entity_poly.type
_entity_poly.pdbx_seq_one_letter_code
_entity_poly.pdbx_strand_id
1 'polypeptide(L)'
;LNSKLNIVVRIDLDHARAKVIAKGHITVHSVNALYVVAKRANSLREGLDLELDISHARVDDAALEMLRTSSETHHLPTKIDPQQAPCTISVLAPRRKAAVPAAAMAA
;
A
#
# COMPACT_ATOMS: atom_id res chain seq x y z
N LEU A 1 17.71 13.23 -9.23
CA LEU A 1 17.50 13.37 -8.46
C LEU A 1 16.42 13.12 -7.59
N ASN A 2 15.46 13.73 -7.48
CA ASN A 2 14.47 13.49 -6.64
C ASN A 2 13.43 12.63 -7.18
N SER A 3 13.15 11.50 -6.61
CA SER A 3 12.07 10.68 -6.97
C SER A 3 10.87 11.13 -6.24
N LYS A 4 10.07 11.97 -6.81
CA LYS A 4 8.89 12.41 -6.17
C LYS A 4 7.91 11.30 -6.06
N LEU A 5 7.24 11.19 -4.95
CA LEU A 5 6.20 10.23 -4.76
C LEU A 5 4.91 10.73 -5.41
N ASN A 6 4.42 9.98 -6.37
CA ASN A 6 3.16 10.29 -7.02
C ASN A 6 2.13 9.30 -6.60
N ILE A 7 0.99 9.75 -6.11
CA ILE A 7 -0.07 8.89 -5.64
C ILE A 7 -1.35 9.18 -6.39
N VAL A 8 -1.95 8.16 -6.96
CA VAL A 8 -3.22 8.27 -7.67
C VAL A 8 -4.21 7.32 -7.01
N VAL A 9 -5.41 7.79 -6.76
CA VAL A 9 -6.44 6.97 -6.12
C VAL A 9 -7.57 6.74 -7.09
N ARG A 10 -7.96 5.49 -7.25
CA ARG A 10 -9.12 5.12 -8.03
C ARG A 10 -10.14 4.51 -7.10
N ILE A 11 -11.35 5.03 -7.09
CA ILE A 11 -12.36 4.60 -6.15
C ILE A 11 -13.56 4.08 -6.90
N ASP A 12 -14.02 2.88 -6.53
CA ASP A 12 -15.21 2.28 -7.07
C ASP A 12 -16.14 1.99 -5.90
N LEU A 13 -17.01 2.93 -5.60
CA LEU A 13 -17.89 2.80 -4.45
C LEU A 13 -18.95 1.73 -4.66
N ASP A 14 -19.33 1.46 -5.90
CA ASP A 14 -20.33 0.44 -6.17
C ASP A 14 -19.83 -0.96 -5.78
N HIS A 15 -18.55 -1.18 -5.91
CA HIS A 15 -17.94 -2.46 -5.54
C HIS A 15 -17.16 -2.37 -4.24
N ALA A 16 -17.27 -1.25 -3.54
CA ALA A 16 -16.58 -1.01 -2.27
C ALA A 16 -15.07 -1.26 -2.38
N ARG A 17 -14.46 -0.72 -3.42
CA ARG A 17 -13.03 -0.88 -3.67
C ARG A 17 -12.34 0.44 -3.86
N ALA A 18 -11.10 0.51 -3.42
CA ALA A 18 -10.25 1.65 -3.70
C ALA A 18 -8.85 1.14 -4.03
N LYS A 19 -8.27 1.68 -5.09
CA LYS A 19 -6.92 1.31 -5.46
C LYS A 19 -6.04 2.54 -5.34
N VAL A 20 -5.01 2.44 -4.52
CA VAL A 20 -4.06 3.53 -4.30
C VAL A 20 -2.79 3.15 -5.04
N ILE A 21 -2.46 3.89 -6.08
CA ILE A 21 -1.30 3.60 -6.92
C ILE A 21 -0.20 4.58 -6.58
N ALA A 22 0.94 4.08 -6.14
CA ALA A 22 2.08 4.91 -5.80
C ALA A 22 3.23 4.64 -6.75
N LYS A 23 3.86 5.71 -7.23
CA LYS A 23 5.04 5.62 -8.07
C LYS A 23 6.11 6.51 -7.48
N GLY A 24 7.35 6.19 -7.72
CA GLY A 24 8.48 6.93 -7.18
C GLY A 24 9.18 6.13 -6.11
N HIS A 25 9.79 6.80 -5.15
CA HIS A 25 10.57 6.12 -4.11
C HIS A 25 9.82 6.19 -2.78
N ILE A 26 9.55 5.05 -2.20
CA ILE A 26 8.85 4.96 -0.92
C ILE A 26 9.84 4.59 0.16
N THR A 27 10.02 5.47 1.13
CA THR A 27 10.88 5.26 2.29
C THR A 27 10.00 5.13 3.52
N VAL A 28 10.59 4.86 4.68
CA VAL A 28 9.84 4.80 5.93
C VAL A 28 9.18 6.14 6.25
N HIS A 29 9.71 7.24 5.70
CA HIS A 29 9.10 8.55 5.90
C HIS A 29 7.97 8.79 4.90
N SER A 30 8.19 8.51 3.62
CA SER A 30 7.19 8.79 2.61
C SER A 30 6.04 7.79 2.61
N VAL A 31 6.22 6.61 3.20
CA VAL A 31 5.14 5.64 3.31
C VAL A 31 3.97 6.22 4.12
N ASN A 32 4.24 7.16 5.00
CA ASN A 32 3.17 7.80 5.76
C ASN A 32 2.19 8.56 4.85
N ALA A 33 2.68 9.15 3.78
CA ALA A 33 1.81 9.82 2.82
C ALA A 33 0.86 8.82 2.18
N LEU A 34 1.34 7.63 1.87
CA LEU A 34 0.52 6.58 1.31
C LEU A 34 -0.56 6.15 2.31
N TYR A 35 -0.20 6.02 3.58
CA TYR A 35 -1.14 5.66 4.62
C TYR A 35 -2.22 6.72 4.80
N VAL A 36 -1.86 8.01 4.74
CA VAL A 36 -2.82 9.09 4.88
C VAL A 36 -3.83 9.05 3.73
N VAL A 37 -3.36 8.79 2.51
CA VAL A 37 -4.24 8.69 1.35
C VAL A 37 -5.16 7.47 1.52
N ALA A 38 -4.62 6.35 1.98
CA ALA A 38 -5.41 5.14 2.22
C ALA A 38 -6.50 5.40 3.27
N LYS A 39 -6.15 6.13 4.34
CA LYS A 39 -7.12 6.46 5.37
C LYS A 39 -8.24 7.31 4.79
N ARG A 40 -7.91 8.29 3.97
CA ARG A 40 -8.92 9.15 3.35
C ARG A 40 -9.84 8.35 2.45
N ALA A 41 -9.29 7.43 1.68
CA ALA A 41 -10.10 6.57 0.83
C ALA A 41 -11.04 5.71 1.67
N ASN A 42 -10.53 5.15 2.76
CA ASN A 42 -11.33 4.29 3.62
C ASN A 42 -12.46 5.06 4.33
N SER A 43 -12.32 6.36 4.49
CA SER A 43 -13.35 7.16 5.12
C SER A 43 -14.54 7.44 4.21
N LEU A 44 -14.42 7.16 2.90
CA LEU A 44 -15.51 7.40 1.97
C LEU A 44 -16.59 6.34 2.09
N ARG A 45 -16.25 5.17 2.52
CA ARG A 45 -17.21 4.10 2.72
C ARG A 45 -16.64 3.09 3.69
N GLU A 46 -17.47 2.62 4.60
CA GLU A 46 -17.04 1.63 5.56
C GLU A 46 -16.72 0.31 4.89
N GLY A 47 -15.68 -0.36 5.35
CA GLY A 47 -15.35 -1.69 4.85
C GLY A 47 -14.82 -1.76 3.44
N LEU A 48 -14.15 -0.71 2.98
CA LEU A 48 -13.57 -0.73 1.65
C LEU A 48 -12.49 -1.80 1.52
N ASP A 49 -12.39 -2.34 0.31
CA ASP A 49 -11.31 -3.22 -0.07
C ASP A 49 -10.21 -2.33 -0.67
N LEU A 50 -9.17 -2.07 0.11
CA LEU A 50 -8.08 -1.20 -0.29
C LEU A 50 -6.96 -2.00 -0.91
N GLU A 51 -6.56 -1.64 -2.13
CA GLU A 51 -5.38 -2.24 -2.75
C GLU A 51 -4.30 -1.16 -2.85
N LEU A 52 -3.16 -1.38 -2.24
CA LEU A 52 -2.04 -0.47 -2.30
C LEU A 52 -1.10 -0.99 -3.38
N ASP A 53 -1.16 -0.37 -4.56
CA ASP A 53 -0.37 -0.80 -5.70
C ASP A 53 0.96 -0.05 -5.71
N ILE A 54 2.01 -0.73 -5.28
CA ILE A 54 3.35 -0.18 -5.27
C ILE A 54 4.23 -0.92 -6.27
N SER A 55 3.60 -1.60 -7.22
CA SER A 55 4.34 -2.43 -8.18
C SER A 55 5.26 -1.65 -9.08
N HIS A 56 5.01 -0.37 -9.26
CA HIS A 56 5.85 0.50 -10.08
C HIS A 56 6.70 1.45 -9.24
N ALA A 57 6.74 1.26 -7.93
CA ALA A 57 7.52 2.09 -7.04
C ALA A 57 8.81 1.39 -6.63
N ARG A 58 9.78 2.20 -6.18
CA ARG A 58 10.98 1.69 -5.59
C ARG A 58 10.74 1.79 -4.11
N VAL A 59 10.70 0.68 -3.40
CA VAL A 59 10.30 0.64 -2.00
C VAL A 59 11.44 0.13 -1.15
N ASP A 60 11.83 0.90 -0.14
CA ASP A 60 12.86 0.48 0.80
C ASP A 60 12.35 -0.72 1.60
N ASP A 61 13.25 -1.60 2.00
CA ASP A 61 12.87 -2.83 2.70
C ASP A 61 12.07 -2.56 3.96
N ALA A 62 12.45 -1.57 4.75
CA ALA A 62 11.72 -1.24 5.97
C ALA A 62 10.31 -0.74 5.67
N ALA A 63 10.14 0.05 4.61
CA ALA A 63 8.84 0.52 4.20
C ALA A 63 7.97 -0.64 3.69
N LEU A 64 8.56 -1.57 2.96
CA LEU A 64 7.86 -2.73 2.46
C LEU A 64 7.35 -3.60 3.63
N GLU A 65 8.17 -3.75 4.67
CA GLU A 65 7.75 -4.49 5.85
C GLU A 65 6.57 -3.82 6.55
N MET A 66 6.57 -2.51 6.63
CA MET A 66 5.45 -1.76 7.21
C MET A 66 4.17 -2.03 6.43
N LEU A 67 4.25 -1.96 5.09
CA LEU A 67 3.09 -2.20 4.25
C LEU A 67 2.61 -3.64 4.35
N ARG A 68 3.55 -4.57 4.43
CA ARG A 68 3.22 -5.98 4.57
C ARG A 68 2.46 -6.25 5.87
N THR A 69 2.91 -5.64 6.96
CA THR A 69 2.23 -5.76 8.25
C THR A 69 0.80 -5.22 8.16
N SER A 70 0.62 -4.07 7.50
CA SER A 70 -0.71 -3.51 7.33
C SER A 70 -1.62 -4.43 6.54
N SER A 71 -1.09 -5.11 5.53
CA SER A 71 -1.90 -6.03 4.74
C SER A 71 -2.26 -7.29 5.53
N GLU A 72 -1.40 -7.72 6.44
CA GLU A 72 -1.67 -8.90 7.26
C GLU A 72 -2.70 -8.61 8.33
N THR A 73 -2.65 -7.44 8.93
CA THR A 73 -3.57 -7.08 9.99
C THR A 73 -4.84 -6.41 9.48
N HIS A 74 -4.82 -5.95 8.22
CA HIS A 74 -5.88 -5.17 7.61
C HIS A 74 -6.17 -3.89 8.38
N HIS A 75 -5.14 -3.33 9.01
CA HIS A 75 -5.25 -2.07 9.73
C HIS A 75 -4.11 -1.14 9.37
N LEU A 76 -4.41 0.13 9.28
CA LEU A 76 -3.39 1.16 9.13
C LEU A 76 -2.73 1.38 10.49
N PRO A 77 -1.52 1.96 10.53
CA PRO A 77 -0.89 2.24 11.81
C PRO A 77 -1.76 3.12 12.70
N THR A 78 -1.78 2.87 13.99
CA THR A 78 -2.60 3.62 14.93
C THR A 78 -2.28 5.10 14.93
N LYS A 79 -1.05 5.47 14.60
CA LYS A 79 -0.66 6.84 14.50
C LYS A 79 -1.42 7.54 13.39
N ILE A 80 -1.74 6.84 12.31
CA ILE A 80 -2.48 7.37 11.16
C ILE A 80 -3.98 7.23 11.38
N ASP A 81 -4.40 6.08 11.89
CA ASP A 81 -5.81 5.79 12.09
C ASP A 81 -6.04 5.28 13.51
N PRO A 82 -6.17 6.18 14.49
CA PRO A 82 -6.36 5.75 15.88
C PRO A 82 -7.61 4.93 16.11
N GLN A 83 -8.62 5.10 15.25
CA GLN A 83 -9.86 4.37 15.42
C GLN A 83 -9.83 2.99 14.80
N GLN A 84 -8.82 2.69 14.04
CA GLN A 84 -8.64 1.39 13.40
C GLN A 84 -9.91 0.96 12.65
N ALA A 85 -10.35 1.85 11.75
CA ALA A 85 -11.57 1.62 10.99
C ALA A 85 -11.49 0.32 10.19
N PRO A 86 -12.59 -0.42 10.07
CA PRO A 86 -12.57 -1.69 9.35
C PRO A 86 -12.28 -1.49 7.86
N CYS A 87 -11.42 -2.31 7.32
CA CYS A 87 -11.12 -2.33 5.90
C CYS A 87 -10.37 -3.62 5.58
N THR A 88 -10.24 -3.92 4.31
CA THR A 88 -9.38 -5.00 3.87
C THR A 88 -8.23 -4.36 3.11
N ILE A 89 -7.02 -4.70 3.45
CA ILE A 89 -5.84 -4.12 2.83
C ILE A 89 -5.04 -5.21 2.13
N SER A 90 -4.76 -4.99 0.86
CA SER A 90 -3.85 -5.85 0.11
C SER A 90 -2.76 -4.98 -0.51
N VAL A 91 -1.59 -5.53 -0.69
CA VAL A 91 -0.45 -4.81 -1.24
C VAL A 91 0.02 -5.54 -2.48
N LEU A 92 0.06 -4.82 -3.59
CA LEU A 92 0.61 -5.33 -4.83
C LEU A 92 2.06 -4.88 -4.89
N ALA A 93 2.96 -5.76 -4.54
CA ALA A 93 4.37 -5.44 -4.36
C ALA A 93 5.12 -5.31 -5.68
N PRO A 94 6.27 -4.65 -5.69
CA PRO A 94 7.08 -4.57 -6.89
C PRO A 94 7.54 -5.95 -7.34
N ARG A 95 7.58 -6.13 -8.67
CA ARG A 95 8.13 -7.32 -9.19
C ARG A 95 9.60 -7.26 -9.16
N ARG A 96 10.26 -8.25 -8.56
CA ARG A 96 11.68 -8.27 -8.56
C ARG A 96 12.12 -9.24 -9.55
N LYS A 97 13.02 -8.85 -10.38
CA LYS A 97 13.50 -9.69 -11.30
C LYS A 97 14.04 -10.87 -10.75
N ALA A 98 14.70 -10.82 -9.90
CA ALA A 98 15.31 -11.88 -9.36
C ALA A 98 14.45 -12.78 -8.72
N ALA A 99 13.67 -12.66 -8.72
CA ALA A 99 12.89 -13.39 -7.96
C ALA A 99 12.74 -14.73 -8.27
N VAL A 100 13.15 -14.59 -8.44
CA VAL A 100 13.08 -15.17 -8.48
C VAL A 100 13.29 -16.16 -8.43
N PRO A 101 13.45 -16.40 -8.55
CA PRO A 101 13.62 -17.18 -8.53
C PRO A 101 13.51 -17.97 -8.09
N ALA A 102 13.43 -17.79 -8.11
CA ALA A 102 13.36 -18.25 -7.87
C ALA A 102 13.21 -19.11 -7.50
N ALA A 103 13.26 -18.92 -7.51
CA ALA A 103 13.16 -19.29 -7.24
C ALA A 103 12.86 -20.17 -7.07
N ALA A 104 12.88 -19.98 -7.21
CA ALA A 104 12.67 -20.32 -7.14
C ALA A 104 12.32 -21.26 -7.01
N MET A 105 12.42 -21.24 -7.04
CA MET A 105 12.22 -21.80 -7.05
C MET A 105 12.16 -22.72 -6.95
N ALA A 106 12.36 -22.76 -6.83
CA ALA A 106 12.42 -23.48 -6.88
C ALA A 106 12.24 -24.28 -6.84
N ALA A 107 12.24 -24.36 -6.86
CA ALA A 107 12.19 -24.95 -6.91
C ALA A 107 12.12 -25.54 -6.89
#